data_9284c49a667c51647eccacf1de041ba9
#
_entry.id   9284c49a667c51647eccacf1de041ba9
#
_cell.length_a   1.000
_cell.length_b   1.000
_cell.length_c   1.000
_cell.angle_alpha   90.00
_cell.angle_beta   90.00
_cell.angle_gamma   90.00
#
_symmetry.space_group_name_H-M   'P 1'
#
loop_
_entity.id
_entity.type
_entity.pdbx_description
1 polymer ?
#
loop_
_entity_poly.entity_id
_entity_poly.type
_entity_poly.pdbx_seq_one_letter_code
_entity_poly.pdbx_strand_id
1 'polypeptide(L)'
;MNRNDRRRLKKTRRGARPKGNGPEATARDIDSSLGRIAALLQSGHANDAREICQSLLAENPDDPRVLNLGAIACFQTGDASTAVTLLETAIEHQPDFVDAHNNLGNVHKAEGDLLRAETAYRQAIQIAPMYFDAHYNLGIVLETMGRPAEARDSYARALDIQPDFLPGYLNTGNALKALGKFDESLEYYRWVLEVEPRNVDAHNNMGAVFYELRRFDEAESTYRKALEIESGHADTLYNLGVLLHELERYEEAVDAYQRAIAARPHYSECHVNLGYTMHRLGRLDEAEGAYQRAIELDPDSAQVHANLGDLYLSRGEPQAALALCDRFLDRHAGDTGMLAFKSIALREADDVDGTRALLDVERFLHTTELGVPTEFADLDAFNTALAEHICAHPSLVDAPASHATRHGKHSGELLIEPRGPMAAWEARLREAIEEYRAALPNDSAHPFAESIPARYRLTAWSVVLESQGHQIPHIHPSAWLSGVYYVALPPSVAASRENTAGWIEFGQPPDHYHGKLQAALSLEKPREGLLVLFPSYFFHRTIPFDAAGQRISIAFDVLPYRGP
;
A
#
# COMPACT_ATOMS: atom_id res chain seq x y z
N MET A 1 -27.56 15.08 10.84
CA MET A 1 -28.51 15.67 11.79
C MET A 1 -29.89 15.88 11.16
N ASN A 2 -30.95 15.29 11.73
CA ASN A 2 -32.32 15.33 11.17
C ASN A 2 -32.93 16.74 11.37
N ARG A 3 -33.84 17.16 10.48
CA ARG A 3 -34.57 18.45 10.54
C ARG A 3 -35.20 18.76 11.92
N ASN A 4 -35.42 17.77 12.75
CA ASN A 4 -35.99 17.90 14.09
C ASN A 4 -35.00 18.41 15.13
N ASP A 5 -33.70 18.10 14.99
CA ASP A 5 -32.66 18.58 15.92
C ASP A 5 -32.36 20.07 15.71
N ARG A 6 -32.40 20.54 14.47
CA ARG A 6 -32.34 21.99 14.15
C ARG A 6 -33.54 22.78 14.69
N ARG A 7 -34.71 22.14 14.87
CA ARG A 7 -35.89 22.79 15.49
C ARG A 7 -35.85 22.81 17.01
N ARG A 8 -35.17 21.86 17.66
CA ARG A 8 -34.97 21.91 19.13
C ARG A 8 -34.01 23.03 19.53
N LEU A 9 -32.91 23.23 18.82
CA LEU A 9 -31.97 24.35 19.04
C LEU A 9 -32.62 25.74 18.80
N LYS A 10 -33.60 25.85 17.86
CA LYS A 10 -34.34 27.11 17.64
C LYS A 10 -35.45 27.38 18.65
N LYS A 11 -35.94 26.38 19.43
CA LYS A 11 -37.01 26.55 20.41
C LYS A 11 -36.51 27.00 21.77
N THR A 12 -35.25 26.84 22.11
CA THR A 12 -34.62 27.36 23.35
C THR A 12 -34.29 28.84 23.27
N ARG A 13 -34.47 29.50 22.12
CA ARG A 13 -34.21 30.95 21.91
C ARG A 13 -35.31 31.89 22.43
N ARG A 14 -36.33 31.42 23.16
CA ARG A 14 -37.36 32.29 23.75
C ARG A 14 -37.60 31.98 25.24
N GLY A 15 -36.75 32.53 26.10
CA GLY A 15 -36.98 32.50 27.53
C GLY A 15 -35.89 33.16 28.36
N ALA A 16 -36.17 34.36 28.85
CA ALA A 16 -35.53 35.09 29.94
C ALA A 16 -34.14 35.69 29.70
N ARG A 17 -34.08 36.99 29.52
CA ARG A 17 -32.91 37.83 29.78
C ARG A 17 -32.72 37.97 31.29
N PRO A 18 -31.60 37.59 31.89
CA PRO A 18 -31.15 38.11 33.19
C PRO A 18 -30.43 39.44 32.95
N LYS A 19 -30.59 40.37 33.89
CA LYS A 19 -29.97 41.67 33.88
C LYS A 19 -28.46 41.61 34.15
N GLY A 20 -27.69 42.14 33.26
CA GLY A 20 -26.47 42.86 33.28
C GLY A 20 -25.38 42.56 34.29
N ASN A 21 -24.33 41.85 33.81
CA ASN A 21 -22.94 42.19 34.14
C ASN A 21 -22.32 42.72 32.84
N GLY A 22 -21.51 43.81 32.89
CA GLY A 22 -20.97 44.46 31.72
C GLY A 22 -19.99 43.58 30.95
N PRO A 23 -19.74 43.87 29.68
CA PRO A 23 -18.99 42.99 28.73
C PRO A 23 -17.56 42.60 29.18
N GLU A 24 -16.93 43.39 30.06
CA GLU A 24 -15.58 43.06 30.58
C GLU A 24 -15.58 42.03 31.74
N ALA A 25 -16.65 41.88 32.50
CA ALA A 25 -16.75 40.91 33.58
C ALA A 25 -17.04 39.51 33.02
N THR A 26 -17.87 39.41 31.97
CA THR A 26 -18.17 38.15 31.27
C THR A 26 -16.97 37.62 30.46
N ALA A 27 -16.16 38.48 29.84
CA ALA A 27 -14.94 38.06 29.11
C ALA A 27 -13.87 37.46 30.04
N ARG A 28 -13.64 38.09 31.23
CA ARG A 28 -12.69 37.54 32.24
C ARG A 28 -13.13 36.20 32.81
N ASP A 29 -14.41 35.97 32.90
CA ASP A 29 -14.96 34.71 33.38
C ASP A 29 -14.81 33.57 32.35
N ILE A 30 -14.98 33.88 31.06
CA ILE A 30 -14.74 32.97 29.95
C ILE A 30 -13.26 32.60 29.88
N ASP A 31 -12.34 33.55 29.89
CA ASP A 31 -10.89 33.28 29.79
C ASP A 31 -10.38 32.41 30.93
N SER A 32 -10.90 32.64 32.17
CA SER A 32 -10.61 31.79 33.34
C SER A 32 -11.11 30.36 33.13
N SER A 33 -12.30 30.21 32.54
CA SER A 33 -12.91 28.90 32.28
C SER A 33 -12.18 28.16 31.14
N LEU A 34 -11.75 28.88 30.10
CA LEU A 34 -10.93 28.29 29.00
C LEU A 34 -9.59 27.74 29.55
N GLY A 35 -8.91 28.51 30.42
CA GLY A 35 -7.70 28.01 31.09
C GLY A 35 -7.93 26.74 31.92
N ARG A 36 -9.06 26.68 32.62
CA ARG A 36 -9.45 25.49 33.41
C ARG A 36 -9.76 24.29 32.48
N ILE A 37 -10.49 24.52 31.40
CA ILE A 37 -10.78 23.47 30.40
C ILE A 37 -9.48 22.92 29.82
N ALA A 38 -8.57 23.79 29.38
CA ALA A 38 -7.27 23.38 28.83
C ALA A 38 -6.47 22.53 29.85
N ALA A 39 -6.43 22.93 31.12
CA ALA A 39 -5.76 22.15 32.17
C ALA A 39 -6.42 20.77 32.41
N LEU A 40 -7.73 20.67 32.35
CA LEU A 40 -8.46 19.40 32.47
C LEU A 40 -8.17 18.48 31.29
N LEU A 41 -8.13 19.01 30.05
CA LEU A 41 -7.79 18.25 28.84
C LEU A 41 -6.36 17.71 28.91
N GLN A 42 -5.40 18.54 29.34
CA GLN A 42 -4.01 18.13 29.53
C GLN A 42 -3.82 17.05 30.60
N SER A 43 -4.66 17.07 31.65
CA SER A 43 -4.62 16.09 32.74
C SER A 43 -5.48 14.84 32.49
N GLY A 44 -6.09 14.70 31.31
CA GLY A 44 -6.91 13.53 30.95
C GLY A 44 -8.33 13.54 31.51
N HIS A 45 -8.82 14.67 32.05
CA HIS A 45 -10.16 14.83 32.60
C HIS A 45 -11.14 15.38 31.55
N ALA A 46 -11.21 14.71 30.40
CA ALA A 46 -11.96 15.18 29.23
C ALA A 46 -13.48 15.28 29.48
N ASN A 47 -14.06 14.41 30.31
CA ASN A 47 -15.48 14.50 30.66
C ASN A 47 -15.80 15.78 31.44
N ASP A 48 -14.99 16.13 32.43
CA ASP A 48 -15.18 17.36 33.23
C ASP A 48 -15.00 18.61 32.34
N ALA A 49 -14.03 18.58 31.41
CA ALA A 49 -13.82 19.60 30.41
C ALA A 49 -15.06 19.76 29.51
N ARG A 50 -15.65 18.63 29.07
CA ARG A 50 -16.85 18.60 28.23
C ARG A 50 -18.06 19.23 28.92
N GLU A 51 -18.29 18.94 30.21
CA GLU A 51 -19.38 19.53 30.98
C GLU A 51 -19.24 21.05 31.09
N ILE A 52 -18.03 21.55 31.36
CA ILE A 52 -17.76 22.99 31.43
C ILE A 52 -17.99 23.63 30.06
N CYS A 53 -17.50 23.03 28.98
CA CYS A 53 -17.72 23.50 27.61
C CYS A 53 -19.21 23.58 27.26
N GLN A 54 -20.01 22.55 27.61
CA GLN A 54 -21.45 22.53 27.38
C GLN A 54 -22.16 23.68 28.13
N SER A 55 -21.76 23.93 29.35
CA SER A 55 -22.30 25.04 30.14
C SER A 55 -21.98 26.39 29.52
N LEU A 56 -20.72 26.58 29.07
CA LEU A 56 -20.30 27.82 28.43
C LEU A 56 -20.96 28.03 27.07
N LEU A 57 -21.13 26.97 26.27
CA LEU A 57 -21.81 27.03 24.96
C LEU A 57 -23.31 27.31 25.10
N ALA A 58 -23.94 26.99 26.24
CA ALA A 58 -25.32 27.37 26.50
C ALA A 58 -25.47 28.89 26.65
N GLU A 59 -24.44 29.56 27.17
CA GLU A 59 -24.40 31.00 27.37
C GLU A 59 -23.78 31.76 26.17
N ASN A 60 -22.75 31.11 25.54
CA ASN A 60 -21.96 31.66 24.45
C ASN A 60 -21.85 30.64 23.29
N PRO A 61 -22.93 30.41 22.53
CA PRO A 61 -23.00 29.31 21.55
C PRO A 61 -22.06 29.46 20.37
N ASP A 62 -21.56 30.65 20.13
CA ASP A 62 -20.84 31.04 18.94
C ASP A 62 -19.36 31.43 19.25
N ASP A 63 -18.85 31.23 20.49
CA ASP A 63 -17.45 31.51 20.83
C ASP A 63 -16.53 30.43 20.25
N PRO A 64 -15.69 30.75 19.23
CA PRO A 64 -14.86 29.75 18.52
C PRO A 64 -13.88 29.03 19.45
N ARG A 65 -13.40 29.69 20.51
CA ARG A 65 -12.44 29.11 21.46
C ARG A 65 -13.09 28.04 22.33
N VAL A 66 -14.33 28.29 22.77
CA VAL A 66 -15.13 27.30 23.56
C VAL A 66 -15.52 26.15 22.67
N LEU A 67 -15.92 26.41 21.41
CA LEU A 67 -16.23 25.39 20.41
C LEU A 67 -15.02 24.48 20.14
N ASN A 68 -13.84 25.06 19.95
CA ASN A 68 -12.60 24.32 19.70
C ASN A 68 -12.21 23.43 20.89
N LEU A 69 -12.21 23.96 22.14
CA LEU A 69 -11.90 23.16 23.31
C LEU A 69 -12.98 22.10 23.59
N GLY A 70 -14.26 22.44 23.33
CA GLY A 70 -15.36 21.48 23.42
C GLY A 70 -15.20 20.33 22.42
N ALA A 71 -14.70 20.61 21.23
CA ALA A 71 -14.39 19.61 20.22
C ALA A 71 -13.26 18.67 20.68
N ILE A 72 -12.18 19.21 21.26
CA ILE A 72 -11.09 18.40 21.83
C ILE A 72 -11.63 17.49 22.94
N ALA A 73 -12.50 18.02 23.83
CA ALA A 73 -13.11 17.22 24.89
C ALA A 73 -14.00 16.10 24.32
N CYS A 74 -14.81 16.40 23.30
CA CYS A 74 -15.64 15.39 22.63
C CYS A 74 -14.78 14.31 21.95
N PHE A 75 -13.71 14.71 21.26
CA PHE A 75 -12.81 13.77 20.60
C PHE A 75 -12.11 12.85 21.61
N GLN A 76 -11.58 13.38 22.70
CA GLN A 76 -10.95 12.60 23.77
C GLN A 76 -11.92 11.65 24.49
N THR A 77 -13.22 11.93 24.46
CA THR A 77 -14.27 11.06 25.00
C THR A 77 -14.89 10.11 23.97
N GLY A 78 -14.30 10.02 22.75
CA GLY A 78 -14.74 9.10 21.69
C GLY A 78 -15.89 9.60 20.82
N ASP A 79 -16.28 10.87 20.93
CA ASP A 79 -17.37 11.48 20.15
C ASP A 79 -16.80 12.34 19.02
N ALA A 80 -16.19 11.67 18.03
CA ALA A 80 -15.55 12.32 16.87
C ALA A 80 -16.55 13.12 16.03
N SER A 81 -17.79 12.62 15.87
CA SER A 81 -18.79 13.31 15.04
C SER A 81 -19.22 14.65 15.62
N THR A 82 -19.38 14.73 16.95
CA THR A 82 -19.65 16.01 17.63
C THR A 82 -18.43 16.92 17.57
N ALA A 83 -17.20 16.38 17.69
CA ALA A 83 -15.97 17.15 17.58
C ALA A 83 -15.86 17.83 16.19
N VAL A 84 -16.09 17.10 15.09
CA VAL A 84 -16.13 17.68 13.74
C VAL A 84 -17.15 18.81 13.64
N THR A 85 -18.39 18.59 14.11
CA THR A 85 -19.45 19.62 14.06
C THR A 85 -19.06 20.90 14.80
N LEU A 86 -18.46 20.77 15.99
CA LEU A 86 -18.02 21.92 16.80
C LEU A 86 -16.86 22.67 16.13
N LEU A 87 -15.91 21.97 15.51
CA LEU A 87 -14.78 22.58 14.80
C LEU A 87 -15.25 23.29 13.53
N GLU A 88 -16.13 22.67 12.74
CA GLU A 88 -16.73 23.31 11.57
C GLU A 88 -17.51 24.59 11.97
N THR A 89 -18.28 24.54 13.07
CA THR A 89 -18.96 25.71 13.61
C THR A 89 -17.97 26.80 14.07
N ALA A 90 -16.85 26.41 14.72
CA ALA A 90 -15.82 27.35 15.13
C ALA A 90 -15.19 28.05 13.90
N ILE A 91 -14.93 27.30 12.82
CA ILE A 91 -14.40 27.82 11.55
C ILE A 91 -15.42 28.70 10.81
N GLU A 92 -16.72 28.36 10.86
CA GLU A 92 -17.78 29.23 10.30
C GLU A 92 -17.82 30.61 10.99
N HIS A 93 -17.60 30.65 12.31
CA HIS A 93 -17.57 31.91 13.07
C HIS A 93 -16.24 32.65 13.00
N GLN A 94 -15.13 31.90 12.88
CA GLN A 94 -13.80 32.47 12.74
C GLN A 94 -13.00 31.65 11.70
N PRO A 95 -13.11 32.02 10.39
CA PRO A 95 -12.46 31.27 9.29
C PRO A 95 -10.93 31.21 9.36
N ASP A 96 -10.29 32.13 10.05
CA ASP A 96 -8.85 32.20 10.27
C ASP A 96 -8.38 31.59 11.60
N PHE A 97 -9.22 30.76 12.25
CA PHE A 97 -8.87 30.10 13.50
C PHE A 97 -7.99 28.87 13.25
N VAL A 98 -6.68 29.08 13.24
CA VAL A 98 -5.65 28.07 12.91
C VAL A 98 -5.79 26.79 13.73
N ASP A 99 -5.99 26.91 15.06
CA ASP A 99 -6.11 25.75 15.95
C ASP A 99 -7.32 24.88 15.60
N ALA A 100 -8.44 25.49 15.18
CA ALA A 100 -9.63 24.73 14.79
C ALA A 100 -9.39 23.93 13.50
N HIS A 101 -8.70 24.51 12.50
CA HIS A 101 -8.31 23.77 11.30
C HIS A 101 -7.35 22.62 11.61
N ASN A 102 -6.33 22.86 12.45
CA ASN A 102 -5.40 21.80 12.83
C ASN A 102 -6.10 20.69 13.62
N ASN A 103 -6.98 21.03 14.57
CA ASN A 103 -7.73 20.05 15.36
C ASN A 103 -8.74 19.28 14.50
N LEU A 104 -9.36 19.91 13.50
CA LEU A 104 -10.21 19.22 12.53
C LEU A 104 -9.40 18.18 11.74
N GLY A 105 -8.18 18.55 11.33
CA GLY A 105 -7.23 17.62 10.72
C GLY A 105 -6.89 16.43 11.64
N ASN A 106 -6.67 16.68 12.94
CA ASN A 106 -6.39 15.63 13.92
C ASN A 106 -7.57 14.65 14.06
N VAL A 107 -8.82 15.16 14.10
CA VAL A 107 -10.01 14.31 14.18
C VAL A 107 -10.15 13.47 12.91
N HIS A 108 -10.05 14.07 11.72
CA HIS A 108 -10.14 13.34 10.45
C HIS A 108 -9.02 12.30 10.30
N LYS A 109 -7.79 12.62 10.73
CA LYS A 109 -6.67 11.67 10.75
C LYS A 109 -6.99 10.43 11.60
N ALA A 110 -7.55 10.64 12.79
CA ALA A 110 -7.91 9.55 13.70
C ALA A 110 -9.06 8.68 13.19
N GLU A 111 -10.01 9.29 12.44
CA GLU A 111 -11.10 8.58 11.76
C GLU A 111 -10.65 7.89 10.45
N GLY A 112 -9.37 8.04 10.06
CA GLY A 112 -8.83 7.46 8.83
C GLY A 112 -9.14 8.24 7.55
N ASP A 113 -9.84 9.39 7.64
CA ASP A 113 -10.10 10.26 6.48
C ASP A 113 -8.89 11.17 6.21
N LEU A 114 -7.86 10.55 5.61
CA LEU A 114 -6.58 11.21 5.37
C LEU A 114 -6.69 12.39 4.39
N LEU A 115 -7.63 12.36 3.44
CA LEU A 115 -7.82 13.44 2.47
C LEU A 115 -8.41 14.69 3.12
N ARG A 116 -9.38 14.52 4.01
CA ARG A 116 -9.92 15.65 4.77
C ARG A 116 -8.92 16.17 5.80
N ALA A 117 -8.13 15.28 6.42
CA ALA A 117 -7.05 15.67 7.31
C ALA A 117 -6.01 16.54 6.58
N GLU A 118 -5.53 16.10 5.41
CA GLU A 118 -4.62 16.88 4.56
C GLU A 118 -5.17 18.26 4.26
N THR A 119 -6.44 18.33 3.83
CA THR A 119 -7.10 19.60 3.49
C THR A 119 -7.12 20.55 4.69
N ALA A 120 -7.49 20.07 5.87
CA ALA A 120 -7.56 20.86 7.08
C ALA A 120 -6.18 21.39 7.52
N TYR A 121 -5.13 20.55 7.48
CA TYR A 121 -3.78 21.00 7.81
C TYR A 121 -3.22 22.01 6.80
N ARG A 122 -3.49 21.83 5.49
CA ARG A 122 -3.10 22.81 4.47
C ARG A 122 -3.81 24.16 4.67
N GLN A 123 -5.06 24.18 5.11
CA GLN A 123 -5.75 25.40 5.49
C GLN A 123 -5.09 26.08 6.69
N ALA A 124 -4.75 25.32 7.75
CA ALA A 124 -4.03 25.86 8.90
C ALA A 124 -2.69 26.50 8.48
N ILE A 125 -1.93 25.85 7.60
CA ILE A 125 -0.66 26.35 7.05
C ILE A 125 -0.87 27.60 6.18
N GLN A 126 -1.92 27.65 5.38
CA GLN A 126 -2.24 28.82 4.55
C GLN A 126 -2.54 30.04 5.42
N ILE A 127 -3.23 29.87 6.55
CA ILE A 127 -3.55 30.94 7.51
C ILE A 127 -2.29 31.35 8.28
N ALA A 128 -1.56 30.37 8.79
CA ALA A 128 -0.35 30.59 9.59
C ALA A 128 0.83 29.75 9.06
N PRO A 129 1.63 30.27 8.10
CA PRO A 129 2.72 29.51 7.47
C PRO A 129 3.82 29.03 8.43
N MET A 130 3.88 29.56 9.65
CA MET A 130 4.83 29.16 10.69
C MET A 130 4.16 28.35 11.81
N TYR A 131 3.01 27.71 11.53
CA TYR A 131 2.33 26.87 12.52
C TYR A 131 2.91 25.45 12.50
N PHE A 132 3.79 25.20 13.47
CA PHE A 132 4.58 23.97 13.59
C PHE A 132 3.72 22.68 13.52
N ASP A 133 2.66 22.59 14.35
CA ASP A 133 1.85 21.39 14.48
C ASP A 133 1.22 20.96 13.16
N ALA A 134 0.75 21.92 12.35
CA ALA A 134 0.13 21.59 11.08
C ALA A 134 1.14 21.05 10.05
N HIS A 135 2.36 21.59 10.00
CA HIS A 135 3.42 21.06 9.14
C HIS A 135 3.81 19.62 9.56
N TYR A 136 4.02 19.40 10.84
CA TYR A 136 4.39 18.08 11.36
C TYR A 136 3.27 17.05 11.13
N ASN A 137 2.01 17.40 11.48
CA ASN A 137 0.86 16.52 11.29
C ASN A 137 0.57 16.25 9.81
N LEU A 138 0.75 17.24 8.93
CA LEU A 138 0.65 17.04 7.47
C LEU A 138 1.69 16.04 6.99
N GLY A 139 2.93 16.12 7.48
CA GLY A 139 3.98 15.13 7.19
C GLY A 139 3.55 13.71 7.52
N ILE A 140 2.99 13.49 8.71
CA ILE A 140 2.47 12.17 9.14
C ILE A 140 1.37 11.67 8.19
N VAL A 141 0.42 12.53 7.84
CA VAL A 141 -0.69 12.14 6.93
C VAL A 141 -0.17 11.80 5.54
N LEU A 142 0.75 12.60 5.00
CA LEU A 142 1.35 12.35 3.68
C LEU A 142 2.17 11.06 3.64
N GLU A 143 2.91 10.74 4.71
CA GLU A 143 3.62 9.48 4.87
C GLU A 143 2.66 8.29 4.87
N THR A 144 1.58 8.38 5.65
CA THR A 144 0.51 7.36 5.69
C THR A 144 -0.17 7.17 4.33
N MET A 145 -0.28 8.23 3.54
CA MET A 145 -0.82 8.19 2.17
C MET A 145 0.17 7.67 1.12
N GLY A 146 1.39 7.26 1.52
CA GLY A 146 2.42 6.81 0.60
C GLY A 146 3.04 7.93 -0.26
N ARG A 147 3.06 9.17 0.26
CA ARG A 147 3.64 10.36 -0.40
C ARG A 147 4.89 10.86 0.33
N PRO A 148 5.97 10.03 0.42
CA PRO A 148 7.12 10.33 1.27
C PRO A 148 7.91 11.58 0.86
N ALA A 149 7.87 11.98 -0.42
CA ALA A 149 8.55 13.19 -0.86
C ALA A 149 7.91 14.46 -0.25
N GLU A 150 6.58 14.53 -0.27
CA GLU A 150 5.86 15.65 0.32
C GLU A 150 5.88 15.62 1.85
N ALA A 151 5.88 14.40 2.44
CA ALA A 151 6.05 14.21 3.88
C ALA A 151 7.39 14.78 4.36
N ARG A 152 8.50 14.43 3.68
CA ARG A 152 9.84 14.99 3.96
C ARG A 152 9.82 16.52 3.94
N ASP A 153 9.22 17.12 2.90
CA ASP A 153 9.18 18.59 2.77
C ASP A 153 8.37 19.23 3.91
N SER A 154 7.29 18.58 4.34
CA SER A 154 6.47 19.03 5.47
C SER A 154 7.23 18.92 6.81
N TYR A 155 7.94 17.83 7.05
CA TYR A 155 8.79 17.66 8.23
C TYR A 155 9.96 18.68 8.22
N ALA A 156 10.59 18.92 7.07
CA ALA A 156 11.63 19.93 6.94
C ALA A 156 11.12 21.32 7.32
N ARG A 157 9.91 21.69 6.91
CA ARG A 157 9.28 22.94 7.33
C ARG A 157 8.99 22.99 8.82
N ALA A 158 8.54 21.90 9.41
CA ALA A 158 8.39 21.82 10.88
C ALA A 158 9.73 22.04 11.59
N LEU A 159 10.81 21.43 11.10
CA LEU A 159 12.17 21.59 11.66
C LEU A 159 12.76 22.99 11.43
N ASP A 160 12.42 23.68 10.34
CA ASP A 160 12.76 25.10 10.14
C ASP A 160 12.15 25.99 11.24
N ILE A 161 10.97 25.61 11.74
CA ILE A 161 10.25 26.34 12.80
C ILE A 161 10.76 25.95 14.19
N GLN A 162 10.95 24.66 14.44
CA GLN A 162 11.40 24.11 15.71
C GLN A 162 12.59 23.15 15.50
N PRO A 163 13.84 23.67 15.44
CA PRO A 163 15.03 22.89 15.10
C PRO A 163 15.47 21.86 16.15
N ASP A 164 14.92 21.86 17.35
CA ASP A 164 15.22 20.93 18.43
C ASP A 164 14.20 19.77 18.56
N PHE A 165 13.26 19.66 17.62
CA PHE A 165 12.22 18.66 17.66
C PHE A 165 12.71 17.32 17.09
N LEU A 166 13.26 16.45 17.95
CA LEU A 166 13.83 15.15 17.58
C LEU A 166 12.90 14.22 16.77
N PRO A 167 11.60 14.10 17.08
CA PRO A 167 10.70 13.28 16.27
C PRO A 167 10.61 13.71 14.80
N GLY A 168 10.78 15.01 14.51
CA GLY A 168 10.84 15.54 13.15
C GLY A 168 12.04 15.00 12.35
N TYR A 169 13.20 14.90 12.98
CA TYR A 169 14.39 14.31 12.35
C TYR A 169 14.20 12.80 12.11
N LEU A 170 13.65 12.08 13.08
CA LEU A 170 13.37 10.65 12.95
C LEU A 170 12.42 10.38 11.76
N ASN A 171 11.31 11.14 11.67
CA ASN A 171 10.35 10.99 10.60
C ASN A 171 10.89 11.46 9.25
N THR A 172 11.73 12.50 9.21
CA THR A 172 12.44 12.87 7.98
C THR A 172 13.35 11.75 7.50
N GLY A 173 14.07 11.10 8.42
CA GLY A 173 14.86 9.90 8.13
C GLY A 173 14.01 8.76 7.55
N ASN A 174 12.83 8.53 8.12
CA ASN A 174 11.89 7.52 7.63
C ASN A 174 11.39 7.84 6.21
N ALA A 175 11.01 9.09 5.95
CA ALA A 175 10.59 9.54 4.62
C ALA A 175 11.70 9.41 3.57
N LEU A 176 12.94 9.72 3.94
CA LEU A 176 14.13 9.55 3.09
C LEU A 176 14.42 8.07 2.80
N LYS A 177 14.28 7.20 3.81
CA LYS A 177 14.37 5.74 3.64
C LYS A 177 13.33 5.24 2.65
N ALA A 178 12.08 5.68 2.77
CA ALA A 178 11.00 5.32 1.84
C ALA A 178 11.26 5.80 0.40
N LEU A 179 12.04 6.88 0.23
CA LEU A 179 12.48 7.40 -1.07
C LEU A 179 13.73 6.69 -1.62
N GLY A 180 14.29 5.71 -0.91
CA GLY A 180 15.54 5.05 -1.27
C GLY A 180 16.79 5.92 -1.07
N LYS A 181 16.67 7.07 -0.40
CA LYS A 181 17.76 8.00 -0.11
C LYS A 181 18.48 7.59 1.18
N PHE A 182 19.08 6.42 1.13
CA PHE A 182 19.61 5.73 2.30
C PHE A 182 20.72 6.49 3.03
N ASP A 183 21.67 7.08 2.30
CA ASP A 183 22.78 7.82 2.92
C ASP A 183 22.26 9.07 3.66
N GLU A 184 21.35 9.82 3.02
CA GLU A 184 20.71 10.99 3.66
C GLU A 184 19.92 10.54 4.92
N SER A 185 19.18 9.45 4.84
CA SER A 185 18.43 8.89 5.97
C SER A 185 19.33 8.54 7.16
N LEU A 186 20.49 7.91 6.89
CA LEU A 186 21.48 7.57 7.93
C LEU A 186 22.04 8.82 8.62
N GLU A 187 22.21 9.94 7.94
CA GLU A 187 22.64 11.20 8.54
C GLU A 187 21.64 11.71 9.56
N TYR A 188 20.34 11.66 9.24
CA TYR A 188 19.27 12.05 10.15
C TYR A 188 19.22 11.18 11.41
N TYR A 189 19.31 9.85 11.26
CA TYR A 189 19.32 8.95 12.41
C TYR A 189 20.59 9.12 13.27
N ARG A 190 21.75 9.33 12.66
CA ARG A 190 22.99 9.62 13.41
C ARG A 190 22.83 10.89 14.23
N TRP A 191 22.23 11.92 13.66
CA TRP A 191 22.00 13.16 14.39
C TRP A 191 21.07 12.94 15.60
N VAL A 192 19.99 12.17 15.44
CA VAL A 192 19.11 11.79 16.57
C VAL A 192 19.93 11.08 17.66
N LEU A 193 20.82 10.14 17.26
CA LEU A 193 21.65 9.38 18.21
C LEU A 193 22.80 10.19 18.84
N GLU A 194 23.22 11.29 18.23
CA GLU A 194 24.16 12.24 18.85
C GLU A 194 23.49 12.98 20.02
N VAL A 195 22.20 13.31 19.90
CA VAL A 195 21.43 14.00 20.94
C VAL A 195 20.87 13.00 21.97
N GLU A 196 20.31 11.90 21.51
CA GLU A 196 19.73 10.81 22.32
C GLU A 196 20.38 9.46 21.99
N PRO A 197 21.55 9.13 22.53
CA PRO A 197 22.26 7.88 22.22
C PRO A 197 21.49 6.59 22.54
N ARG A 198 20.43 6.69 23.36
CA ARG A 198 19.57 5.59 23.75
C ARG A 198 18.21 5.61 23.05
N ASN A 199 18.08 6.31 21.92
CA ASN A 199 16.85 6.31 21.13
C ASN A 199 16.72 4.98 20.37
N VAL A 200 15.78 4.13 20.80
CA VAL A 200 15.58 2.77 20.28
C VAL A 200 15.11 2.80 18.83
N ASP A 201 14.19 3.71 18.51
CA ASP A 201 13.61 3.82 17.15
C ASP A 201 14.69 4.25 16.14
N ALA A 202 15.58 5.18 16.53
CA ALA A 202 16.68 5.60 15.67
C ALA A 202 17.66 4.46 15.38
N HIS A 203 18.01 3.65 16.39
CA HIS A 203 18.82 2.44 16.18
C HIS A 203 18.10 1.43 15.30
N ASN A 204 16.82 1.14 15.57
CA ASN A 204 16.03 0.22 14.77
C ASN A 204 15.95 0.65 13.29
N ASN A 205 15.61 1.92 13.04
CA ASN A 205 15.45 2.43 11.69
C ASN A 205 16.78 2.52 10.93
N MET A 206 17.88 2.84 11.62
CA MET A 206 19.21 2.79 11.04
C MET A 206 19.63 1.37 10.68
N GLY A 207 19.28 0.38 11.51
CA GLY A 207 19.47 -1.05 11.20
C GLY A 207 18.68 -1.48 9.97
N ALA A 208 17.44 -1.02 9.82
CA ALA A 208 16.64 -1.27 8.64
C ALA A 208 17.25 -0.68 7.35
N VAL A 209 17.85 0.51 7.43
CA VAL A 209 18.58 1.08 6.27
C VAL A 209 19.82 0.26 5.93
N PHE A 210 20.59 -0.19 6.93
CA PHE A 210 21.74 -1.07 6.67
C PHE A 210 21.31 -2.40 6.03
N TYR A 211 20.16 -2.95 6.43
CA TYR A 211 19.58 -4.15 5.80
C TYR A 211 19.26 -3.91 4.31
N GLU A 212 18.59 -2.81 3.97
CA GLU A 212 18.31 -2.44 2.57
C GLU A 212 19.58 -2.25 1.73
N LEU A 213 20.65 -1.71 2.35
CA LEU A 213 21.97 -1.57 1.73
C LEU A 213 22.78 -2.88 1.67
N ARG A 214 22.22 -4.01 2.11
CA ARG A 214 22.89 -5.32 2.23
C ARG A 214 24.12 -5.31 3.16
N ARG A 215 24.20 -4.35 4.07
CA ARG A 215 25.26 -4.19 5.08
C ARG A 215 24.86 -4.93 6.36
N PHE A 216 24.74 -6.25 6.26
CA PHE A 216 24.11 -7.10 7.25
C PHE A 216 24.80 -7.09 8.62
N ASP A 217 26.12 -7.03 8.67
CA ASP A 217 26.86 -6.96 9.96
C ASP A 217 26.53 -5.68 10.74
N GLU A 218 26.40 -4.56 10.02
CA GLU A 218 26.05 -3.27 10.63
C GLU A 218 24.58 -3.25 11.04
N ALA A 219 23.69 -3.85 10.24
CA ALA A 219 22.28 -4.01 10.60
C ALA A 219 22.14 -4.82 11.90
N GLU A 220 22.79 -5.98 11.98
CA GLU A 220 22.74 -6.84 13.17
C GLU A 220 23.29 -6.12 14.41
N SER A 221 24.47 -5.49 14.28
CA SER A 221 25.07 -4.72 15.37
C SER A 221 24.16 -3.62 15.87
N THR A 222 23.48 -2.93 14.96
CA THR A 222 22.61 -1.81 15.28
C THR A 222 21.31 -2.28 15.93
N TYR A 223 20.67 -3.36 15.42
CA TYR A 223 19.52 -3.96 16.07
C TYR A 223 19.84 -4.48 17.47
N ARG A 224 21.00 -5.11 17.67
CA ARG A 224 21.43 -5.56 19.00
C ARG A 224 21.61 -4.40 19.97
N LYS A 225 22.13 -3.25 19.53
CA LYS A 225 22.20 -2.03 20.35
C LYS A 225 20.81 -1.54 20.77
N ALA A 226 19.83 -1.53 19.86
CA ALA A 226 18.46 -1.20 20.20
C ALA A 226 17.90 -2.14 21.28
N LEU A 227 18.17 -3.45 21.16
CA LEU A 227 17.71 -4.48 22.12
C LEU A 227 18.49 -4.47 23.45
N GLU A 228 19.71 -3.96 23.50
CA GLU A 228 20.42 -3.67 24.75
C GLU A 228 19.75 -2.53 25.53
N ILE A 229 19.12 -1.60 24.83
CA ILE A 229 18.38 -0.48 25.43
C ILE A 229 17.00 -0.93 25.89
N GLU A 230 16.26 -1.61 25.02
CA GLU A 230 14.93 -2.13 25.24
C GLU A 230 14.81 -3.56 24.68
N SER A 231 15.04 -4.54 25.56
CA SER A 231 15.13 -5.96 25.18
C SER A 231 13.83 -6.56 24.62
N GLY A 232 12.68 -5.90 24.86
CA GLY A 232 11.35 -6.27 24.41
C GLY A 232 10.83 -5.44 23.24
N HIS A 233 11.64 -4.62 22.58
CA HIS A 233 11.18 -3.81 21.46
C HIS A 233 10.77 -4.69 20.28
N ALA A 234 9.45 -4.86 20.07
CA ALA A 234 8.87 -5.85 19.15
C ALA A 234 9.33 -5.64 17.69
N ASP A 235 9.38 -4.40 17.23
CA ASP A 235 9.76 -4.10 15.83
C ASP A 235 11.23 -4.40 15.56
N THR A 236 12.12 -4.14 16.55
CA THR A 236 13.54 -4.50 16.41
C THR A 236 13.76 -6.02 16.46
N LEU A 237 13.03 -6.73 17.31
CA LEU A 237 13.08 -8.20 17.36
C LEU A 237 12.58 -8.81 16.05
N TYR A 238 11.51 -8.27 15.48
CA TYR A 238 11.01 -8.67 14.17
C TYR A 238 12.05 -8.43 13.07
N ASN A 239 12.61 -7.22 12.98
CA ASN A 239 13.60 -6.86 11.97
C ASN A 239 14.90 -7.70 12.11
N LEU A 240 15.33 -7.98 13.34
CA LEU A 240 16.44 -8.89 13.59
C LEU A 240 16.12 -10.31 13.13
N GLY A 241 14.91 -10.78 13.37
CA GLY A 241 14.43 -12.08 12.88
C GLY A 241 14.45 -12.17 11.35
N VAL A 242 14.01 -11.11 10.66
CA VAL A 242 14.07 -11.03 9.18
C VAL A 242 15.52 -11.09 8.69
N LEU A 243 16.41 -10.32 9.30
CA LEU A 243 17.84 -10.34 8.96
C LEU A 243 18.47 -11.72 9.19
N LEU A 244 18.20 -12.35 10.33
CA LEU A 244 18.75 -13.66 10.67
C LEU A 244 18.21 -14.74 9.73
N HIS A 245 16.96 -14.65 9.31
CA HIS A 245 16.38 -15.53 8.29
C HIS A 245 17.11 -15.39 6.94
N GLU A 246 17.34 -14.17 6.48
CA GLU A 246 18.09 -13.87 5.24
C GLU A 246 19.53 -14.41 5.30
N LEU A 247 20.14 -14.43 6.50
CA LEU A 247 21.45 -15.02 6.77
C LEU A 247 21.41 -16.54 7.00
N GLU A 248 20.27 -17.19 6.78
CA GLU A 248 20.02 -18.61 7.00
C GLU A 248 20.28 -19.08 8.46
N ARG A 249 20.27 -18.17 9.42
CA ARG A 249 20.40 -18.43 10.87
C ARG A 249 19.01 -18.65 11.46
N TYR A 250 18.33 -19.68 10.98
CA TYR A 250 16.89 -19.89 11.20
C TYR A 250 16.50 -20.07 12.67
N GLU A 251 17.29 -20.80 13.48
CA GLU A 251 16.99 -21.00 14.90
C GLU A 251 17.04 -19.68 15.68
N GLU A 252 18.03 -18.80 15.38
CA GLU A 252 18.11 -17.50 15.99
C GLU A 252 16.97 -16.57 15.52
N ALA A 253 16.56 -16.68 14.26
CA ALA A 253 15.40 -15.97 13.73
C ALA A 253 14.10 -16.38 14.46
N VAL A 254 13.91 -17.70 14.71
CA VAL A 254 12.79 -18.21 15.49
C VAL A 254 12.76 -17.62 16.90
N ASP A 255 13.90 -17.59 17.62
CA ASP A 255 13.99 -16.95 18.95
C ASP A 255 13.59 -15.47 18.89
N ALA A 256 14.11 -14.73 17.93
CA ALA A 256 13.80 -13.32 17.76
C ALA A 256 12.30 -13.08 17.49
N TYR A 257 11.67 -13.86 16.59
CA TYR A 257 10.24 -13.76 16.32
C TYR A 257 9.38 -14.15 17.52
N GLN A 258 9.73 -15.21 18.24
CA GLN A 258 9.00 -15.63 19.44
C GLN A 258 9.03 -14.53 20.52
N ARG A 259 10.16 -13.88 20.71
CA ARG A 259 10.29 -12.74 21.62
C ARG A 259 9.49 -11.53 21.14
N ALA A 260 9.47 -11.26 19.82
CA ALA A 260 8.64 -10.20 19.24
C ALA A 260 7.14 -10.46 19.51
N ILE A 261 6.69 -11.70 19.30
CA ILE A 261 5.31 -12.12 19.59
C ILE A 261 5.00 -12.05 21.08
N ALA A 262 5.94 -12.41 21.95
CA ALA A 262 5.73 -12.27 23.40
C ALA A 262 5.55 -10.80 23.83
N ALA A 263 6.23 -9.87 23.17
CA ALA A 263 6.08 -8.44 23.39
C ALA A 263 4.80 -7.86 22.74
N ARG A 264 4.43 -8.36 21.55
CA ARG A 264 3.24 -7.93 20.79
C ARG A 264 2.47 -9.16 20.25
N PRO A 265 1.53 -9.75 21.03
CA PRO A 265 0.84 -11.00 20.65
C PRO A 265 -0.01 -10.94 19.36
N HIS A 266 -0.44 -9.74 18.95
CA HIS A 266 -1.22 -9.50 17.74
C HIS A 266 -0.37 -9.05 16.54
N TYR A 267 0.90 -9.45 16.47
CA TYR A 267 1.81 -9.11 15.39
C TYR A 267 1.68 -10.14 14.25
N SER A 268 0.72 -9.93 13.35
CA SER A 268 0.37 -10.87 12.26
C SER A 268 1.57 -11.22 11.39
N GLU A 269 2.31 -10.22 10.89
CA GLU A 269 3.47 -10.42 10.02
C GLU A 269 4.58 -11.23 10.70
N CYS A 270 4.71 -11.07 12.03
CA CYS A 270 5.69 -11.85 12.79
C CYS A 270 5.30 -13.34 12.87
N HIS A 271 4.01 -13.65 13.03
CA HIS A 271 3.52 -15.03 12.98
C HIS A 271 3.73 -15.64 11.59
N VAL A 272 3.53 -14.88 10.51
CA VAL A 272 3.78 -15.33 9.14
C VAL A 272 5.25 -15.70 8.95
N ASN A 273 6.18 -14.80 9.33
CA ASN A 273 7.62 -15.02 9.15
C ASN A 273 8.15 -16.13 10.07
N LEU A 274 7.59 -16.26 11.27
CA LEU A 274 7.87 -17.40 12.15
C LEU A 274 7.46 -18.71 11.47
N GLY A 275 6.24 -18.79 10.93
CA GLY A 275 5.75 -19.96 10.21
C GLY A 275 6.63 -20.31 9.02
N TYR A 276 7.01 -19.30 8.22
CA TYR A 276 7.90 -19.49 7.08
C TYR A 276 9.29 -20.01 7.50
N THR A 277 9.86 -19.44 8.56
CA THR A 277 11.16 -19.88 9.08
C THR A 277 11.10 -21.30 9.65
N MET A 278 10.04 -21.64 10.37
CA MET A 278 9.82 -23.02 10.88
C MET A 278 9.61 -24.01 9.72
N HIS A 279 8.90 -23.62 8.66
CA HIS A 279 8.75 -24.44 7.46
C HIS A 279 10.13 -24.74 6.82
N ARG A 280 10.98 -23.72 6.69
CA ARG A 280 12.38 -23.89 6.19
C ARG A 280 13.22 -24.83 7.06
N LEU A 281 12.97 -24.87 8.37
CA LEU A 281 13.60 -25.81 9.32
C LEU A 281 13.01 -27.21 9.29
N GLY A 282 11.94 -27.46 8.54
CA GLY A 282 11.20 -28.72 8.55
C GLY A 282 10.35 -28.95 9.80
N ARG A 283 10.14 -27.92 10.63
CA ARG A 283 9.31 -27.96 11.85
C ARG A 283 7.84 -27.70 11.47
N LEU A 284 7.28 -28.64 10.68
CA LEU A 284 6.03 -28.40 9.94
C LEU A 284 4.81 -28.17 10.84
N ASP A 285 4.69 -28.86 11.99
CA ASP A 285 3.56 -28.70 12.90
C ASP A 285 3.57 -27.33 13.59
N GLU A 286 4.76 -26.85 13.94
CA GLU A 286 4.93 -25.53 14.54
C GLU A 286 4.70 -24.42 13.50
N ALA A 287 5.12 -24.63 12.25
CA ALA A 287 4.84 -23.74 11.13
C ALA A 287 3.33 -23.59 10.90
N GLU A 288 2.61 -24.72 10.91
CA GLU A 288 1.15 -24.73 10.79
C GLU A 288 0.47 -23.91 11.88
N GLY A 289 0.87 -24.12 13.15
CA GLY A 289 0.34 -23.35 14.28
C GLY A 289 0.60 -21.85 14.15
N ALA A 290 1.77 -21.46 13.66
CA ALA A 290 2.11 -20.06 13.43
C ALA A 290 1.26 -19.44 12.30
N TYR A 291 1.08 -20.12 11.17
CA TYR A 291 0.22 -19.66 10.08
C TYR A 291 -1.26 -19.61 10.48
N GLN A 292 -1.75 -20.60 11.23
CA GLN A 292 -3.13 -20.57 11.76
C GLN A 292 -3.36 -19.36 12.66
N ARG A 293 -2.38 -19.04 13.50
CA ARG A 293 -2.45 -17.83 14.34
C ARG A 293 -2.43 -16.55 13.52
N ALA A 294 -1.63 -16.48 12.45
CA ALA A 294 -1.65 -15.35 11.53
C ALA A 294 -3.01 -15.19 10.83
N ILE A 295 -3.64 -16.30 10.40
CA ILE A 295 -5.00 -16.30 9.81
C ILE A 295 -6.06 -15.84 10.82
N GLU A 296 -5.95 -16.22 12.10
CA GLU A 296 -6.87 -15.72 13.14
C GLU A 296 -6.77 -14.20 13.31
N LEU A 297 -5.57 -13.64 13.15
CA LEU A 297 -5.31 -12.20 13.26
C LEU A 297 -5.70 -11.42 12.00
N ASP A 298 -5.50 -12.00 10.83
CA ASP A 298 -5.86 -11.45 9.53
C ASP A 298 -6.49 -12.55 8.62
N PRO A 299 -7.81 -12.79 8.77
CA PRO A 299 -8.50 -13.84 8.02
C PRO A 299 -8.62 -13.59 6.52
N ASP A 300 -8.38 -12.36 6.08
CA ASP A 300 -8.57 -11.93 4.69
C ASP A 300 -7.24 -11.87 3.91
N SER A 301 -6.13 -12.27 4.53
CA SER A 301 -4.82 -12.33 3.88
C SER A 301 -4.69 -13.59 3.00
N ALA A 302 -4.82 -13.43 1.69
CA ALA A 302 -4.58 -14.49 0.71
C ALA A 302 -3.15 -15.07 0.80
N GLN A 303 -2.15 -14.22 1.08
CA GLN A 303 -0.76 -14.63 1.19
C GLN A 303 -0.54 -15.63 2.34
N VAL A 304 -1.15 -15.41 3.50
CA VAL A 304 -1.00 -16.32 4.65
C VAL A 304 -1.67 -17.67 4.37
N HIS A 305 -2.85 -17.64 3.72
CA HIS A 305 -3.53 -18.86 3.29
C HIS A 305 -2.71 -19.62 2.25
N ALA A 306 -2.08 -18.93 1.29
CA ALA A 306 -1.20 -19.57 0.32
C ALA A 306 0.05 -20.20 0.98
N ASN A 307 0.65 -19.53 1.97
CA ASN A 307 1.78 -20.08 2.72
C ASN A 307 1.41 -21.34 3.51
N LEU A 308 0.23 -21.34 4.16
CA LEU A 308 -0.28 -22.55 4.83
C LEU A 308 -0.62 -23.64 3.83
N GLY A 309 -1.18 -23.29 2.69
CA GLY A 309 -1.45 -24.22 1.59
C GLY A 309 -0.16 -24.86 1.05
N ASP A 310 0.90 -24.06 0.85
CA ASP A 310 2.20 -24.57 0.43
C ASP A 310 2.83 -25.51 1.46
N LEU A 311 2.63 -25.24 2.75
CA LEU A 311 3.00 -26.19 3.82
C LEU A 311 2.28 -27.54 3.64
N TYR A 312 0.97 -27.54 3.35
CA TYR A 312 0.24 -28.78 3.07
C TYR A 312 0.75 -29.49 1.82
N LEU A 313 1.10 -28.75 0.76
CA LEU A 313 1.72 -29.34 -0.43
C LEU A 313 3.07 -29.99 -0.09
N SER A 314 3.90 -29.37 0.73
CA SER A 314 5.18 -29.92 1.18
C SER A 314 5.05 -31.21 1.99
N ARG A 315 3.90 -31.39 2.67
CA ARG A 315 3.52 -32.65 3.35
C ARG A 315 2.93 -33.70 2.42
N GLY A 316 2.66 -33.37 1.16
CA GLY A 316 1.93 -34.24 0.24
C GLY A 316 0.42 -34.30 0.51
N GLU A 317 -0.16 -33.24 1.02
CA GLU A 317 -1.57 -33.09 1.41
C GLU A 317 -2.32 -32.12 0.48
N PRO A 318 -2.37 -32.32 -0.84
CA PRO A 318 -2.94 -31.36 -1.78
C PRO A 318 -4.46 -31.15 -1.57
N GLN A 319 -5.18 -32.12 -1.05
CA GLN A 319 -6.61 -31.99 -0.73
C GLN A 319 -6.84 -31.02 0.43
N ALA A 320 -5.95 -30.98 1.42
CA ALA A 320 -6.00 -30.00 2.51
C ALA A 320 -5.74 -28.58 1.98
N ALA A 321 -4.77 -28.44 1.08
CA ALA A 321 -4.49 -27.18 0.39
C ALA A 321 -5.70 -26.70 -0.43
N LEU A 322 -6.36 -27.59 -1.18
CA LEU A 322 -7.57 -27.28 -1.95
C LEU A 322 -8.73 -26.84 -1.05
N ALA A 323 -8.98 -27.59 0.04
CA ALA A 323 -10.03 -27.22 1.00
C ALA A 323 -9.78 -25.86 1.66
N LEU A 324 -8.51 -25.48 1.85
CA LEU A 324 -8.12 -24.14 2.33
C LEU A 324 -8.44 -23.07 1.29
N CYS A 325 -8.08 -23.29 0.02
CA CYS A 325 -8.38 -22.41 -1.09
C CYS A 325 -9.89 -22.18 -1.23
N ASP A 326 -10.69 -23.27 -1.22
CA ASP A 326 -12.14 -23.20 -1.39
C ASP A 326 -12.78 -22.36 -0.28
N ARG A 327 -12.43 -22.60 0.99
CA ARG A 327 -12.94 -21.82 2.13
C ARG A 327 -12.59 -20.33 2.05
N PHE A 328 -11.43 -19.98 1.53
CA PHE A 328 -11.06 -18.58 1.32
C PHE A 328 -11.86 -17.97 0.16
N LEU A 329 -11.93 -18.67 -0.97
CA LEU A 329 -12.61 -18.23 -2.17
C LEU A 329 -14.14 -18.15 -2.02
N ASP A 330 -14.74 -18.91 -1.11
CA ASP A 330 -16.17 -18.77 -0.75
C ASP A 330 -16.51 -17.35 -0.25
N ARG A 331 -15.54 -16.65 0.34
CA ARG A 331 -15.68 -15.26 0.82
C ARG A 331 -15.07 -14.24 -0.14
N HIS A 332 -14.08 -14.64 -0.92
CA HIS A 332 -13.26 -13.81 -1.79
C HIS A 332 -13.14 -14.41 -3.20
N ALA A 333 -14.26 -14.69 -3.86
CA ALA A 333 -14.35 -15.50 -5.09
C ALA A 333 -13.37 -15.08 -6.21
N GLY A 334 -13.09 -13.77 -6.34
CA GLY A 334 -12.19 -13.23 -7.36
C GLY A 334 -10.76 -12.97 -6.90
N ASP A 335 -10.34 -13.48 -5.72
CA ASP A 335 -8.98 -13.23 -5.25
C ASP A 335 -7.92 -13.89 -6.15
N THR A 336 -7.14 -13.06 -6.81
CA THR A 336 -6.17 -13.46 -7.83
C THR A 336 -5.04 -14.30 -7.25
N GLY A 337 -4.56 -13.96 -6.04
CA GLY A 337 -3.48 -14.71 -5.38
C GLY A 337 -3.92 -16.12 -5.02
N MET A 338 -5.13 -16.26 -4.46
CA MET A 338 -5.67 -17.56 -4.06
C MET A 338 -6.07 -18.40 -5.27
N LEU A 339 -6.61 -17.81 -6.34
CA LEU A 339 -6.89 -18.52 -7.60
C LEU A 339 -5.59 -19.06 -8.23
N ALA A 340 -4.52 -18.26 -8.21
CA ALA A 340 -3.20 -18.70 -8.69
C ALA A 340 -2.68 -19.87 -7.84
N PHE A 341 -2.73 -19.77 -6.50
CA PHE A 341 -2.30 -20.86 -5.62
C PHE A 341 -3.17 -22.11 -5.78
N LYS A 342 -4.50 -21.96 -5.92
CA LYS A 342 -5.42 -23.09 -6.20
C LYS A 342 -5.01 -23.84 -7.47
N SER A 343 -4.51 -23.13 -8.50
CA SER A 343 -4.03 -23.79 -9.73
C SER A 343 -2.84 -24.73 -9.48
N ILE A 344 -1.98 -24.41 -8.52
CA ILE A 344 -0.86 -25.27 -8.09
C ILE A 344 -1.43 -26.48 -7.34
N ALA A 345 -2.31 -26.24 -6.36
CA ALA A 345 -2.89 -27.30 -5.54
C ALA A 345 -3.69 -28.32 -6.36
N LEU A 346 -4.45 -27.87 -7.39
CA LEU A 346 -5.16 -28.75 -8.32
C LEU A 346 -4.21 -29.68 -9.09
N ARG A 347 -3.08 -29.12 -9.55
CA ARG A 347 -2.06 -29.90 -10.27
C ARG A 347 -1.38 -30.92 -9.36
N GLU A 348 -1.09 -30.54 -8.13
CA GLU A 348 -0.50 -31.46 -7.13
C GLU A 348 -1.48 -32.56 -6.71
N ALA A 349 -2.78 -32.30 -6.78
CA ALA A 349 -3.84 -33.26 -6.57
C ALA A 349 -4.09 -34.18 -7.78
N ASP A 350 -3.38 -33.99 -8.91
CA ASP A 350 -3.64 -34.65 -10.19
C ASP A 350 -5.08 -34.43 -10.70
N ASP A 351 -5.73 -33.33 -10.29
CA ASP A 351 -7.07 -32.93 -10.74
C ASP A 351 -6.98 -32.21 -12.09
N VAL A 352 -6.96 -32.97 -13.15
CA VAL A 352 -6.84 -32.49 -14.53
C VAL A 352 -8.08 -31.68 -14.95
N ASP A 353 -9.27 -32.12 -14.54
CA ASP A 353 -10.53 -31.46 -14.91
C ASP A 353 -10.68 -30.13 -14.16
N GLY A 354 -10.41 -30.09 -12.86
CA GLY A 354 -10.38 -28.87 -12.06
C GLY A 354 -9.34 -27.86 -12.57
N THR A 355 -8.14 -28.36 -12.92
CA THR A 355 -7.08 -27.52 -13.50
C THR A 355 -7.53 -26.90 -14.83
N ARG A 356 -8.11 -27.71 -15.74
CA ARG A 356 -8.62 -27.23 -17.01
C ARG A 356 -9.77 -26.24 -16.83
N ALA A 357 -10.67 -26.51 -15.90
CA ALA A 357 -11.78 -25.63 -15.60
C ALA A 357 -11.30 -24.27 -15.05
N LEU A 358 -10.30 -24.25 -14.17
CA LEU A 358 -9.77 -23.01 -13.60
C LEU A 358 -8.85 -22.25 -14.59
N LEU A 359 -8.00 -22.97 -15.33
CA LEU A 359 -7.03 -22.41 -16.25
C LEU A 359 -7.46 -22.65 -17.71
N ASP A 360 -8.67 -22.30 -18.06
CA ASP A 360 -9.21 -22.45 -19.42
C ASP A 360 -8.53 -21.43 -20.36
N VAL A 361 -7.33 -21.81 -20.83
CA VAL A 361 -6.49 -20.96 -21.70
C VAL A 361 -7.18 -20.68 -23.03
N GLU A 362 -7.92 -21.67 -23.60
CA GLU A 362 -8.62 -21.49 -24.87
C GLU A 362 -9.72 -20.41 -24.75
N ARG A 363 -10.27 -20.25 -23.59
CA ARG A 363 -11.39 -19.34 -23.31
C ARG A 363 -10.93 -17.97 -22.82
N PHE A 364 -9.88 -17.90 -21.99
CA PHE A 364 -9.49 -16.70 -21.26
C PHE A 364 -8.20 -16.05 -21.72
N LEU A 365 -7.31 -16.76 -22.41
CA LEU A 365 -6.16 -16.18 -23.06
C LEU A 365 -6.57 -15.66 -24.44
N HIS A 366 -6.48 -14.36 -24.65
CA HIS A 366 -6.89 -13.74 -25.90
C HIS A 366 -5.72 -12.99 -26.53
N THR A 367 -5.50 -13.25 -27.81
CA THR A 367 -4.48 -12.56 -28.61
C THR A 367 -5.16 -11.82 -29.76
N THR A 368 -4.82 -10.54 -29.91
CA THR A 368 -5.37 -9.70 -30.99
C THR A 368 -4.32 -8.71 -31.48
N GLU A 369 -4.46 -8.19 -32.67
CA GLU A 369 -3.66 -7.06 -33.15
C GLU A 369 -4.32 -5.76 -32.76
N LEU A 370 -3.55 -4.89 -32.05
CA LEU A 370 -4.07 -3.59 -31.69
C LEU A 370 -4.16 -2.71 -32.95
N GLY A 371 -5.35 -2.19 -33.24
CA GLY A 371 -5.57 -1.35 -34.42
C GLY A 371 -4.71 -0.08 -34.38
N VAL A 372 -4.13 0.30 -35.52
CA VAL A 372 -3.31 1.51 -35.64
C VAL A 372 -4.19 2.76 -35.42
N PRO A 373 -3.83 3.65 -34.49
CA PRO A 373 -4.54 4.92 -34.30
C PRO A 373 -4.46 5.80 -35.56
N THR A 374 -5.54 6.54 -35.82
CA THR A 374 -5.70 7.31 -37.09
C THR A 374 -4.68 8.43 -37.28
N GLU A 375 -4.03 8.89 -36.23
CA GLU A 375 -2.97 9.88 -36.24
C GLU A 375 -1.61 9.33 -36.72
N PHE A 376 -1.47 8.01 -36.89
CA PHE A 376 -0.26 7.35 -37.37
C PHE A 376 -0.50 6.73 -38.74
N ALA A 377 0.52 6.76 -39.59
CA ALA A 377 0.44 6.27 -40.96
C ALA A 377 0.26 4.75 -41.02
N ASP A 378 0.96 4.02 -40.16
CA ASP A 378 1.00 2.57 -40.09
C ASP A 378 1.49 2.10 -38.71
N LEU A 379 1.55 0.80 -38.50
CA LEU A 379 2.00 0.18 -37.27
C LEU A 379 3.45 0.52 -36.91
N ASP A 380 4.33 0.59 -37.93
CA ASP A 380 5.74 0.89 -37.73
C ASP A 380 5.94 2.32 -37.18
N ALA A 381 5.25 3.29 -37.79
CA ALA A 381 5.25 4.67 -37.29
C ALA A 381 4.71 4.79 -35.86
N PHE A 382 3.64 4.05 -35.53
CA PHE A 382 3.07 4.06 -34.18
C PHE A 382 4.01 3.42 -33.17
N ASN A 383 4.53 2.25 -33.45
CA ASN A 383 5.47 1.55 -32.58
C ASN A 383 6.80 2.28 -32.41
N THR A 384 7.31 2.95 -33.46
CA THR A 384 8.48 3.81 -33.33
C THR A 384 8.23 4.96 -32.35
N ALA A 385 7.09 5.64 -32.45
CA ALA A 385 6.75 6.72 -31.51
C ALA A 385 6.61 6.23 -30.06
N LEU A 386 6.02 5.04 -29.85
CA LEU A 386 5.93 4.40 -28.54
C LEU A 386 7.32 4.05 -27.98
N ALA A 387 8.19 3.45 -28.81
CA ALA A 387 9.55 3.07 -28.40
C ALA A 387 10.38 4.31 -28.01
N GLU A 388 10.33 5.38 -28.80
CA GLU A 388 11.01 6.65 -28.50
C GLU A 388 10.50 7.25 -27.19
N HIS A 389 9.19 7.29 -26.97
CA HIS A 389 8.58 7.80 -25.73
C HIS A 389 9.01 6.97 -24.51
N ILE A 390 8.99 5.64 -24.62
CA ILE A 390 9.39 4.73 -23.54
C ILE A 390 10.87 4.90 -23.22
N CYS A 391 11.74 4.89 -24.21
CA CYS A 391 13.19 5.01 -24.00
C CYS A 391 13.61 6.38 -23.46
N ALA A 392 12.84 7.44 -23.72
CA ALA A 392 13.07 8.77 -23.18
C ALA A 392 12.39 9.02 -21.82
N HIS A 393 11.57 8.07 -21.33
CA HIS A 393 10.78 8.29 -20.12
C HIS A 393 11.69 8.33 -18.87
N PRO A 394 11.58 9.38 -18.03
CA PRO A 394 12.51 9.58 -16.89
C PRO A 394 12.44 8.50 -15.82
N SER A 395 11.35 7.74 -15.77
CA SER A 395 11.21 6.62 -14.82
C SER A 395 11.77 5.29 -15.33
N LEU A 396 12.30 5.23 -16.55
CA LEU A 396 12.90 4.00 -17.08
C LEU A 396 14.26 3.77 -16.44
N VAL A 397 14.33 2.84 -15.52
CA VAL A 397 15.54 2.50 -14.76
C VAL A 397 15.80 0.99 -14.79
N ASP A 398 17.01 0.58 -14.39
CA ASP A 398 17.31 -0.83 -14.22
C ASP A 398 16.33 -1.45 -13.22
N ALA A 399 15.75 -2.61 -13.58
CA ALA A 399 14.72 -3.23 -12.77
C ALA A 399 15.27 -3.65 -11.40
N PRO A 400 14.63 -3.23 -10.29
CA PRO A 400 15.03 -3.66 -8.94
C PRO A 400 14.93 -5.17 -8.79
N ALA A 401 15.72 -5.75 -7.88
CA ALA A 401 15.71 -7.20 -7.60
C ALA A 401 14.32 -7.72 -7.13
N SER A 402 13.50 -6.84 -6.54
CA SER A 402 12.13 -7.14 -6.11
C SER A 402 11.13 -7.29 -7.27
N HIS A 403 11.47 -6.82 -8.46
CA HIS A 403 10.62 -6.99 -9.65
C HIS A 403 10.84 -8.36 -10.30
N ALA A 404 9.87 -8.80 -11.11
CA ALA A 404 10.00 -10.03 -11.88
C ALA A 404 11.05 -9.94 -13.00
N THR A 405 11.39 -8.74 -13.46
CA THR A 405 12.33 -8.48 -14.56
C THR A 405 13.78 -8.73 -14.14
N ARG A 406 14.53 -9.45 -14.98
CA ARG A 406 15.98 -9.73 -14.85
C ARG A 406 16.70 -9.28 -16.12
N HIS A 407 17.87 -8.68 -15.97
CA HIS A 407 18.66 -8.14 -17.09
C HIS A 407 17.86 -7.24 -18.03
N GLY A 408 17.17 -6.25 -17.46
CA GLY A 408 16.33 -5.33 -18.20
C GLY A 408 15.94 -4.11 -17.38
N LYS A 409 15.24 -3.20 -18.04
CA LYS A 409 14.74 -1.96 -17.44
C LYS A 409 13.23 -2.02 -17.29
N HIS A 410 12.74 -1.27 -16.33
CA HIS A 410 11.34 -1.13 -15.99
C HIS A 410 11.00 0.34 -15.80
N SER A 411 9.88 0.79 -16.36
CA SER A 411 9.41 2.15 -16.10
C SER A 411 8.44 2.18 -14.92
N GLY A 412 8.19 3.36 -14.38
CA GLY A 412 7.01 3.65 -13.58
C GLY A 412 5.75 3.73 -14.46
N GLU A 413 4.70 4.35 -13.92
CA GLU A 413 3.40 4.54 -14.58
C GLU A 413 3.55 5.38 -15.86
N LEU A 414 3.07 4.86 -16.99
CA LEU A 414 3.13 5.52 -18.31
C LEU A 414 1.86 6.30 -18.67
N LEU A 415 0.75 6.08 -17.94
CA LEU A 415 -0.52 6.76 -18.21
C LEU A 415 -0.69 8.09 -17.44
N ILE A 416 0.44 8.72 -17.11
CA ILE A 416 0.52 10.06 -16.50
C ILE A 416 0.90 11.12 -17.53
N GLU A 417 0.57 12.39 -17.27
CA GLU A 417 0.93 13.48 -18.19
C GLU A 417 2.44 13.85 -18.11
N PRO A 418 3.07 14.15 -19.25
CA PRO A 418 2.53 14.16 -20.62
C PRO A 418 2.50 12.74 -21.25
N ARG A 419 1.32 12.30 -21.69
CA ARG A 419 1.13 10.91 -22.20
C ARG A 419 1.71 10.67 -23.58
N GLY A 420 1.88 11.71 -24.41
CA GLY A 420 2.37 11.52 -25.77
C GLY A 420 1.59 10.44 -26.56
N PRO A 421 2.29 9.49 -27.24
CA PRO A 421 1.64 8.42 -28.00
C PRO A 421 0.89 7.41 -27.12
N MET A 422 1.15 7.41 -25.79
CA MET A 422 0.44 6.53 -24.86
C MET A 422 -1.06 6.86 -24.74
N ALA A 423 -1.47 8.10 -25.04
CA ALA A 423 -2.90 8.45 -25.04
C ALA A 423 -3.66 7.71 -26.16
N ALA A 424 -3.07 7.62 -27.35
CA ALA A 424 -3.63 6.88 -28.48
C ALA A 424 -3.62 5.36 -28.22
N TRP A 425 -2.53 4.86 -27.64
CA TRP A 425 -2.41 3.46 -27.23
C TRP A 425 -3.46 3.09 -26.17
N GLU A 426 -3.65 3.91 -25.13
CA GLU A 426 -4.67 3.69 -24.09
C GLU A 426 -6.07 3.63 -24.70
N ALA A 427 -6.41 4.51 -25.64
CA ALA A 427 -7.72 4.52 -26.28
C ALA A 427 -8.00 3.18 -27.00
N ARG A 428 -7.03 2.68 -27.78
CA ARG A 428 -7.14 1.40 -28.46
C ARG A 428 -7.17 0.22 -27.49
N LEU A 429 -6.37 0.26 -26.44
CA LEU A 429 -6.40 -0.76 -25.40
C LEU A 429 -7.77 -0.85 -24.74
N ARG A 430 -8.41 0.28 -24.42
CA ARG A 430 -9.76 0.29 -23.82
C ARG A 430 -10.78 -0.34 -24.76
N GLU A 431 -10.73 -0.06 -26.05
CA GLU A 431 -11.58 -0.73 -27.04
C GLU A 431 -11.40 -2.26 -27.00
N ALA A 432 -10.13 -2.73 -27.05
CA ALA A 432 -9.83 -4.16 -27.01
C ALA A 432 -10.27 -4.85 -25.70
N ILE A 433 -10.14 -4.15 -24.55
CA ILE A 433 -10.62 -4.65 -23.25
C ILE A 433 -12.15 -4.79 -23.26
N GLU A 434 -12.89 -3.80 -23.79
CA GLU A 434 -14.36 -3.89 -23.86
C GLU A 434 -14.82 -4.97 -24.83
N GLU A 435 -14.13 -5.18 -25.96
CA GLU A 435 -14.38 -6.30 -26.87
C GLU A 435 -14.13 -7.64 -26.18
N TYR A 436 -13.02 -7.78 -25.44
CA TYR A 436 -12.71 -8.96 -24.64
C TYR A 436 -13.81 -9.23 -23.60
N ARG A 437 -14.23 -8.21 -22.84
CA ARG A 437 -15.29 -8.32 -21.84
C ARG A 437 -16.63 -8.76 -22.45
N ALA A 438 -16.97 -8.22 -23.62
CA ALA A 438 -18.19 -8.58 -24.34
C ALA A 438 -18.15 -10.01 -24.91
N ALA A 439 -16.96 -10.52 -25.23
CA ALA A 439 -16.76 -11.88 -25.72
C ALA A 439 -16.73 -12.94 -24.59
N LEU A 440 -16.48 -12.52 -23.35
CA LEU A 440 -16.51 -13.43 -22.23
C LEU A 440 -17.92 -13.99 -22.03
N PRO A 441 -18.06 -15.31 -21.88
CA PRO A 441 -19.37 -15.90 -21.64
C PRO A 441 -19.93 -15.45 -20.30
N ASN A 442 -21.24 -15.26 -20.27
CA ASN A 442 -21.97 -14.93 -19.04
C ASN A 442 -22.08 -16.19 -18.15
N ASP A 443 -20.95 -16.61 -17.58
CA ASP A 443 -20.81 -17.81 -16.78
C ASP A 443 -20.50 -17.44 -15.33
N SER A 444 -21.53 -17.34 -14.51
CA SER A 444 -21.41 -17.08 -13.08
C SER A 444 -20.74 -18.21 -12.28
N ALA A 445 -20.43 -19.35 -12.91
CA ALA A 445 -19.77 -20.47 -12.25
C ALA A 445 -18.24 -20.37 -12.26
N HIS A 446 -17.66 -19.49 -13.11
CA HIS A 446 -16.21 -19.30 -13.16
C HIS A 446 -15.77 -18.03 -12.41
N PRO A 447 -14.89 -18.12 -11.39
CA PRO A 447 -14.54 -16.99 -10.51
C PRO A 447 -14.02 -15.75 -11.26
N PHE A 448 -13.27 -15.94 -12.34
CA PHE A 448 -12.79 -14.84 -13.18
C PHE A 448 -13.93 -14.12 -13.93
N ALA A 449 -14.88 -14.88 -14.48
CA ALA A 449 -16.02 -14.32 -15.20
C ALA A 449 -17.02 -13.67 -14.24
N GLU A 450 -17.20 -14.22 -13.03
CA GLU A 450 -18.03 -13.63 -11.98
C GLU A 450 -17.44 -12.31 -11.46
N SER A 451 -16.12 -12.19 -11.42
CA SER A 451 -15.40 -11.03 -10.87
C SER A 451 -15.16 -9.90 -11.87
N ILE A 452 -15.80 -9.89 -13.04
CA ILE A 452 -15.67 -8.80 -14.04
C ILE A 452 -16.03 -7.46 -13.38
N PRO A 453 -15.10 -6.49 -13.29
CA PRO A 453 -15.37 -5.24 -12.61
C PRO A 453 -16.32 -4.36 -13.43
N ALA A 454 -17.35 -3.81 -12.80
CA ALA A 454 -18.26 -2.87 -13.45
C ALA A 454 -17.55 -1.57 -13.87
N ARG A 455 -16.56 -1.15 -13.09
CA ARG A 455 -15.66 0.00 -13.37
C ARG A 455 -14.25 -0.39 -13.05
N TYR A 456 -13.30 0.11 -13.86
CA TYR A 456 -11.88 -0.16 -13.67
C TYR A 456 -11.02 1.06 -13.96
N ARG A 457 -9.80 1.04 -13.45
CA ARG A 457 -8.71 1.92 -13.88
C ARG A 457 -7.63 1.09 -14.56
N LEU A 458 -6.88 1.73 -15.44
CA LEU A 458 -5.69 1.14 -16.06
C LEU A 458 -4.44 1.66 -15.38
N THR A 459 -3.45 0.80 -15.26
CA THR A 459 -2.05 1.14 -15.03
C THR A 459 -1.20 0.49 -16.11
N ALA A 460 -0.15 1.17 -16.55
CA ALA A 460 0.73 0.64 -17.58
C ALA A 460 2.19 1.04 -17.33
N TRP A 461 3.09 0.12 -17.61
CA TRP A 461 4.54 0.31 -17.51
C TRP A 461 5.23 -0.39 -18.64
N SER A 462 6.46 0.02 -18.94
CA SER A 462 7.27 -0.66 -19.95
C SER A 462 8.25 -1.64 -19.31
N VAL A 463 8.51 -2.71 -20.05
CA VAL A 463 9.58 -3.67 -19.81
C VAL A 463 10.48 -3.68 -21.03
N VAL A 464 11.74 -3.25 -20.85
CA VAL A 464 12.77 -3.22 -21.90
C VAL A 464 13.82 -4.27 -21.54
N LEU A 465 13.87 -5.35 -22.33
CA LEU A 465 14.79 -6.46 -22.12
C LEU A 465 15.91 -6.42 -23.16
N GLU A 466 17.12 -6.67 -22.70
CA GLU A 466 18.31 -6.86 -23.52
C GLU A 466 18.67 -8.36 -23.62
N SER A 467 19.81 -8.70 -24.22
CA SER A 467 20.27 -10.10 -24.28
C SER A 467 20.30 -10.73 -22.87
N GLN A 468 19.82 -11.97 -22.76
CA GLN A 468 19.56 -12.71 -21.50
C GLN A 468 18.44 -12.10 -20.62
N GLY A 469 17.81 -11.02 -21.06
CA GLY A 469 16.69 -10.40 -20.35
C GLY A 469 15.46 -11.31 -20.33
N HIS A 470 14.79 -11.36 -19.17
CA HIS A 470 13.56 -12.14 -18.99
C HIS A 470 12.75 -11.65 -17.78
N GLN A 471 11.55 -12.17 -17.66
CA GLN A 471 10.75 -12.08 -16.44
C GLN A 471 10.61 -13.47 -15.84
N ILE A 472 10.83 -13.57 -14.51
CA ILE A 472 10.59 -14.81 -13.78
C ILE A 472 9.08 -15.06 -13.65
N PRO A 473 8.63 -16.30 -13.35
CA PRO A 473 7.21 -16.59 -13.14
C PRO A 473 6.59 -15.69 -12.07
N HIS A 474 5.47 -15.04 -12.41
CA HIS A 474 4.75 -14.15 -11.50
C HIS A 474 3.27 -14.03 -11.88
N ILE A 475 2.51 -13.37 -11.05
CA ILE A 475 1.10 -12.96 -11.22
C ILE A 475 0.93 -11.49 -10.86
N HIS A 476 -0.25 -10.92 -11.13
CA HIS A 476 -0.61 -9.56 -10.75
C HIS A 476 -1.78 -9.58 -9.75
N PRO A 477 -1.51 -9.70 -8.44
CA PRO A 477 -2.53 -10.03 -7.45
C PRO A 477 -3.60 -8.93 -7.25
N SER A 478 -3.32 -7.69 -7.62
CA SER A 478 -4.27 -6.58 -7.48
C SER A 478 -5.19 -6.39 -8.69
N ALA A 479 -4.91 -7.05 -9.81
CA ALA A 479 -5.62 -6.86 -11.06
C ALA A 479 -6.64 -7.99 -11.31
N TRP A 480 -7.70 -7.66 -12.04
CA TRP A 480 -8.63 -8.62 -12.61
C TRP A 480 -8.07 -9.22 -13.91
N LEU A 481 -7.61 -8.36 -14.83
CA LEU A 481 -7.05 -8.72 -16.13
C LEU A 481 -5.69 -8.06 -16.27
N SER A 482 -4.74 -8.77 -16.83
CA SER A 482 -3.41 -8.27 -17.20
C SER A 482 -3.17 -8.47 -18.68
N GLY A 483 -2.18 -7.77 -19.21
CA GLY A 483 -1.81 -7.98 -20.59
C GLY A 483 -0.47 -7.37 -20.96
N VAL A 484 -0.05 -7.69 -22.16
CA VAL A 484 1.20 -7.19 -22.76
C VAL A 484 0.99 -6.81 -24.21
N TYR A 485 1.52 -5.66 -24.59
CA TYR A 485 1.62 -5.20 -25.98
C TYR A 485 3.08 -5.14 -26.40
N TYR A 486 3.40 -5.68 -27.57
CA TYR A 486 4.76 -5.73 -28.09
C TYR A 486 5.05 -4.57 -29.03
N VAL A 487 5.92 -3.66 -28.59
CA VAL A 487 6.30 -2.45 -29.33
C VAL A 487 7.44 -2.73 -30.30
N ALA A 488 8.50 -3.40 -29.84
CA ALA A 488 9.66 -3.73 -30.67
C ALA A 488 10.27 -5.08 -30.29
N LEU A 489 10.77 -5.81 -31.25
CA LEU A 489 11.35 -7.12 -31.05
C LEU A 489 12.70 -7.25 -31.74
N PRO A 490 13.71 -7.94 -31.15
CA PRO A 490 14.92 -8.32 -31.86
C PRO A 490 14.58 -9.20 -33.08
N PRO A 491 15.24 -9.01 -34.21
CA PRO A 491 14.97 -9.78 -35.44
C PRO A 491 15.03 -11.30 -35.26
N SER A 492 15.91 -11.80 -34.39
CA SER A 492 16.05 -13.23 -34.08
C SER A 492 14.84 -13.79 -33.31
N VAL A 493 14.24 -12.99 -32.43
CA VAL A 493 12.99 -13.36 -31.69
C VAL A 493 11.82 -13.35 -32.66
N ALA A 494 11.70 -12.32 -33.49
CA ALA A 494 10.62 -12.18 -34.46
C ALA A 494 10.63 -13.30 -35.52
N ALA A 495 11.82 -13.67 -36.03
CA ALA A 495 11.99 -14.66 -37.09
C ALA A 495 11.93 -16.13 -36.62
N SER A 496 12.11 -16.39 -35.29
CA SER A 496 12.19 -17.76 -34.77
C SER A 496 10.92 -18.57 -35.01
N ARG A 497 11.04 -19.77 -35.56
CA ARG A 497 9.94 -20.73 -35.76
C ARG A 497 10.05 -21.96 -34.85
N GLU A 498 11.26 -22.29 -34.39
CA GLU A 498 11.55 -23.49 -33.61
C GLU A 498 12.06 -23.18 -32.19
N ASN A 499 12.56 -21.99 -31.98
CA ASN A 499 13.11 -21.55 -30.70
C ASN A 499 12.09 -20.63 -29.98
N THR A 500 11.71 -20.98 -28.79
CA THR A 500 10.74 -20.22 -27.95
C THR A 500 11.39 -19.08 -27.15
N ALA A 501 12.68 -18.79 -27.36
CA ALA A 501 13.37 -17.70 -26.70
C ALA A 501 12.69 -16.33 -26.95
N GLY A 502 12.44 -15.58 -25.89
CA GLY A 502 11.72 -14.30 -25.93
C GLY A 502 10.19 -14.42 -25.97
N TRP A 503 9.63 -15.63 -25.99
CA TRP A 503 8.19 -15.85 -25.95
C TRP A 503 7.65 -15.65 -24.53
N ILE A 504 6.35 -15.41 -24.42
CA ILE A 504 5.64 -15.46 -23.15
C ILE A 504 5.12 -16.88 -22.90
N GLU A 505 5.38 -17.40 -21.74
CA GLU A 505 4.96 -18.72 -21.28
C GLU A 505 3.98 -18.58 -20.13
N PHE A 506 2.90 -19.36 -20.17
CA PHE A 506 1.86 -19.40 -19.14
C PHE A 506 1.88 -20.73 -18.38
N GLY A 507 1.57 -20.68 -17.09
CA GLY A 507 1.27 -21.82 -16.25
C GLY A 507 2.43 -22.37 -15.42
N GLN A 508 3.63 -21.79 -15.50
CA GLN A 508 4.75 -22.17 -14.62
C GLN A 508 4.69 -21.33 -13.33
N PRO A 509 4.50 -21.93 -12.15
CA PRO A 509 4.58 -21.21 -10.89
C PRO A 509 6.03 -20.84 -10.55
N PRO A 510 6.26 -19.89 -9.63
CA PRO A 510 7.57 -19.62 -9.05
C PRO A 510 8.15 -20.84 -8.31
N ASP A 511 9.48 -20.98 -8.36
CA ASP A 511 10.20 -22.14 -7.79
C ASP A 511 10.10 -22.27 -6.26
N HIS A 512 9.62 -21.23 -5.56
CA HIS A 512 9.49 -21.26 -4.10
C HIS A 512 8.27 -22.05 -3.61
N TYR A 513 7.31 -22.36 -4.49
CA TYR A 513 6.19 -23.24 -4.14
C TYR A 513 6.57 -24.72 -4.26
N HIS A 514 6.10 -25.53 -3.32
CA HIS A 514 6.27 -26.98 -3.35
C HIS A 514 5.30 -27.58 -4.36
N GLY A 515 5.78 -27.77 -5.58
CA GLY A 515 4.99 -28.35 -6.67
C GLY A 515 5.87 -29.03 -7.71
N LYS A 516 5.31 -30.02 -8.40
CA LYS A 516 5.99 -30.68 -9.51
C LYS A 516 6.12 -29.73 -10.69
N LEU A 517 7.33 -29.60 -11.24
CA LEU A 517 7.51 -28.91 -12.52
C LEU A 517 6.64 -29.56 -13.59
N GLN A 518 5.74 -28.81 -14.17
CA GLN A 518 4.81 -29.28 -15.19
C GLN A 518 5.05 -28.58 -16.53
N ALA A 519 4.51 -29.16 -17.62
CA ALA A 519 4.57 -28.54 -18.94
C ALA A 519 3.86 -27.16 -18.95
N ALA A 520 4.35 -26.25 -19.78
CA ALA A 520 3.66 -24.99 -20.04
C ALA A 520 2.21 -25.23 -20.48
N LEU A 521 1.28 -24.37 -20.02
CA LEU A 521 -0.11 -24.41 -20.48
C LEU A 521 -0.24 -23.82 -21.88
N SER A 522 0.45 -22.72 -22.14
CA SER A 522 0.49 -22.05 -23.45
C SER A 522 1.81 -21.32 -23.62
N LEU A 523 2.19 -21.17 -24.86
CA LEU A 523 3.35 -20.43 -25.35
C LEU A 523 2.89 -19.49 -26.45
N GLU A 524 2.97 -18.17 -26.19
CA GLU A 524 2.57 -17.18 -27.18
C GLU A 524 3.79 -16.51 -27.81
N LYS A 525 3.88 -16.63 -29.13
CA LYS A 525 4.95 -16.00 -29.91
C LYS A 525 4.74 -14.50 -29.99
N PRO A 526 5.69 -13.67 -29.53
CA PRO A 526 5.57 -12.23 -29.65
C PRO A 526 5.66 -11.79 -31.13
N ARG A 527 4.87 -10.78 -31.50
CA ARG A 527 4.90 -10.04 -32.76
C ARG A 527 4.68 -8.57 -32.46
N GLU A 528 5.33 -7.69 -33.15
CA GLU A 528 5.09 -6.25 -33.03
C GLU A 528 3.63 -5.94 -33.36
N GLY A 529 2.98 -5.14 -32.51
CA GLY A 529 1.54 -4.87 -32.61
C GLY A 529 0.63 -5.90 -31.96
N LEU A 530 1.15 -7.05 -31.49
CA LEU A 530 0.37 -8.06 -30.80
C LEU A 530 0.02 -7.59 -29.39
N LEU A 531 -1.27 -7.68 -29.05
CA LEU A 531 -1.81 -7.55 -27.71
C LEU A 531 -2.19 -8.94 -27.19
N VAL A 532 -1.74 -9.27 -25.99
CA VAL A 532 -2.10 -10.49 -25.26
C VAL A 532 -2.84 -10.10 -24.01
N LEU A 533 -4.05 -10.62 -23.80
CA LEU A 533 -4.91 -10.40 -22.64
C LEU A 533 -5.10 -11.72 -21.89
N PHE A 534 -4.98 -11.71 -20.58
CA PHE A 534 -5.10 -12.91 -19.75
C PHE A 534 -5.54 -12.60 -18.32
N PRO A 535 -6.24 -13.52 -17.64
CA PRO A 535 -6.55 -13.39 -16.22
C PRO A 535 -5.30 -13.15 -15.38
N SER A 536 -5.34 -12.18 -14.48
CA SER A 536 -4.16 -11.76 -13.72
C SER A 536 -3.60 -12.83 -12.78
N TYR A 537 -4.38 -13.87 -12.47
CA TYR A 537 -3.92 -15.04 -11.69
C TYR A 537 -3.20 -16.10 -12.54
N PHE A 538 -3.10 -15.96 -13.86
CA PHE A 538 -2.28 -16.86 -14.66
C PHE A 538 -0.80 -16.59 -14.40
N PHE A 539 -0.10 -17.57 -13.86
CA PHE A 539 1.37 -17.50 -13.82
C PHE A 539 1.92 -17.34 -15.21
N HIS A 540 2.77 -16.35 -15.41
CA HIS A 540 3.41 -16.09 -16.70
C HIS A 540 4.84 -15.62 -16.51
N ARG A 541 5.67 -15.88 -17.56
CA ARG A 541 7.07 -15.46 -17.60
C ARG A 541 7.49 -15.15 -19.03
N THR A 542 8.60 -14.44 -19.20
CA THR A 542 9.29 -14.33 -20.49
C THR A 542 10.45 -15.30 -20.52
N ILE A 543 10.52 -16.15 -21.54
CA ILE A 543 11.65 -17.07 -21.74
C ILE A 543 12.89 -16.25 -22.09
N PRO A 544 14.06 -16.48 -21.45
CA PRO A 544 15.31 -15.79 -21.76
C PRO A 544 15.66 -15.91 -23.25
N PHE A 545 16.21 -14.86 -23.83
CA PHE A 545 16.66 -14.84 -25.22
C PHE A 545 18.08 -14.29 -25.34
N ASP A 546 18.80 -14.73 -26.34
CA ASP A 546 20.14 -14.25 -26.67
C ASP A 546 20.12 -13.61 -28.05
N ALA A 547 20.05 -12.27 -28.09
CA ALA A 547 19.93 -11.52 -29.32
C ALA A 547 20.47 -10.10 -29.17
N ALA A 548 21.02 -9.58 -30.26
CA ALA A 548 21.30 -8.15 -30.36
C ALA A 548 20.00 -7.36 -30.57
N GLY A 549 19.87 -6.24 -29.84
CA GLY A 549 18.68 -5.39 -29.88
C GLY A 549 17.84 -5.52 -28.60
N GLN A 550 16.82 -4.69 -28.52
CA GLN A 550 15.94 -4.62 -27.37
C GLN A 550 14.57 -5.21 -27.67
N ARG A 551 14.00 -5.94 -26.72
CA ARG A 551 12.59 -6.31 -26.69
C ARG A 551 11.86 -5.29 -25.83
N ILE A 552 11.04 -4.46 -26.46
CA ILE A 552 10.26 -3.42 -25.80
C ILE A 552 8.80 -3.86 -25.75
N SER A 553 8.24 -3.91 -24.58
CA SER A 553 6.83 -4.21 -24.36
C SER A 553 6.20 -3.26 -23.35
N ILE A 554 4.90 -3.04 -23.50
CA ILE A 554 4.06 -2.33 -22.53
C ILE A 554 3.23 -3.39 -21.80
N ALA A 555 3.47 -3.57 -20.52
CA ALA A 555 2.63 -4.36 -19.65
C ALA A 555 1.58 -3.44 -19.01
N PHE A 556 0.41 -3.99 -18.70
CA PHE A 556 -0.67 -3.21 -18.08
C PHE A 556 -1.59 -4.10 -17.24
N ASP A 557 -2.28 -3.44 -16.32
CA ASP A 557 -3.27 -4.04 -15.44
C ASP A 557 -4.61 -3.32 -15.51
N VAL A 558 -5.67 -4.11 -15.48
CA VAL A 558 -7.06 -3.69 -15.33
C VAL A 558 -7.45 -3.87 -13.87
N LEU A 559 -7.39 -2.79 -13.11
CA LEU A 559 -7.63 -2.80 -11.67
C LEU A 559 -9.11 -2.52 -11.38
N PRO A 560 -9.81 -3.38 -10.62
CA PRO A 560 -11.16 -3.09 -10.18
C PRO A 560 -11.23 -1.75 -9.44
N TYR A 561 -12.17 -0.89 -9.82
CA TYR A 561 -12.41 0.35 -9.09
C TYR A 561 -13.15 0.01 -7.80
N ARG A 562 -12.41 -0.04 -6.70
CA ARG A 562 -12.99 -0.04 -5.34
C ARG A 562 -13.25 1.44 -5.03
N GLY A 563 -14.51 1.88 -5.15
CA GLY A 563 -14.89 3.27 -4.90
C GLY A 563 -14.42 3.75 -3.51
N PRO A 564 -14.40 5.11 -3.29
CA PRO A 564 -14.02 5.67 -1.99
C PRO A 564 -14.97 5.23 -0.91
#